data_1f7900fb473d65883584937ff1dd7d14
#
_entry.id   1f7900fb473d65883584937ff1dd7d14
#
_cell.length_a   1.000
_cell.length_b   1.000
_cell.length_c   1.000
_cell.angle_alpha   90.00
_cell.angle_beta   90.00
_cell.angle_gamma   90.00
#
_symmetry.space_group_name_H-M   'P 1'
#
loop_
_entity.id
_entity.type
_entity.pdbx_description
1 polymer ?
#
loop_
_entity_poly.entity_id
_entity_poly.type
_entity_poly.pdbx_seq_one_letter_code
_entity_poly.pdbx_strand_id
1 'polypeptide(L)'
;MRLVRPTVRGVRIAVCSHLEQIRPVVPRTPQGCEDCLRIGSPWVHLRLCLTCGHVGCCDSSPYRHARKHAFGSHHAVVQSFEPGEDWRWCYFDETYV
;
A
#
# COMPACT_ATOMS: atom_id res chain seq x y z
N MET A 1 3.84 9.35 18.07
CA MET A 1 4.94 8.61 18.69
C MET A 1 6.12 8.58 17.75
N ARG A 2 7.28 8.86 18.29
CA ARG A 2 8.50 8.90 17.46
C ARG A 2 9.10 7.50 17.36
N LEU A 3 9.42 7.08 16.13
CA LEU A 3 10.13 5.84 15.91
C LEU A 3 11.62 6.02 16.25
N VAL A 4 12.15 5.09 17.02
CA VAL A 4 13.58 5.05 17.31
C VAL A 4 14.26 4.21 16.23
N ARG A 5 15.30 4.76 15.63
CA ARG A 5 16.09 4.04 14.64
C ARG A 5 17.12 3.17 15.37
N PRO A 6 17.06 1.85 15.18
CA PRO A 6 18.04 0.98 15.83
C PRO A 6 19.44 1.23 15.27
N THR A 7 20.44 0.98 16.12
CA THR A 7 21.84 1.08 15.72
C THR A 7 22.50 -0.26 15.98
N VAL A 8 23.20 -0.78 14.95
CA VAL A 8 23.96 -2.02 15.04
C VAL A 8 25.41 -1.69 14.67
N ARG A 9 26.34 -1.91 15.60
CA ARG A 9 27.77 -1.67 15.39
C ARG A 9 28.07 -0.28 14.81
N GLY A 10 27.38 0.74 15.32
CA GLY A 10 27.54 2.11 14.84
C GLY A 10 26.85 2.43 13.53
N VAL A 11 26.19 1.45 12.91
CA VAL A 11 25.44 1.66 11.69
C VAL A 11 23.96 1.88 12.02
N ARG A 12 23.40 2.99 11.55
CA ARG A 12 22.00 3.29 11.74
C ARG A 12 21.17 2.55 10.70
N ILE A 13 20.21 1.76 11.16
CA ILE A 13 19.24 1.09 10.31
C ILE A 13 18.00 1.98 10.24
N ALA A 14 17.69 2.48 9.05
CA ALA A 14 16.51 3.31 8.86
C ALA A 14 15.24 2.47 8.87
N VAL A 15 14.23 2.91 9.62
CA VAL A 15 12.90 2.33 9.65
C VAL A 15 11.97 3.26 8.88
N CYS A 16 11.11 2.69 8.01
CA CYS A 16 10.17 3.47 7.22
C CYS A 16 9.19 4.20 8.16
N SER A 17 9.22 5.53 8.13
CA SER A 17 8.34 6.35 8.98
C SER A 17 6.87 6.22 8.59
N HIS A 18 6.58 5.79 7.36
CA HIS A 18 5.21 5.66 6.88
C HIS A 18 4.45 4.50 7.53
N LEU A 19 5.13 3.63 8.29
CA LEU A 19 4.47 2.61 9.11
C LEU A 19 3.47 3.22 10.09
N GLU A 20 3.65 4.48 10.47
CA GLU A 20 2.72 5.19 11.35
C GLU A 20 1.36 5.45 10.70
N GLN A 21 1.26 5.33 9.37
CA GLN A 21 0.00 5.50 8.65
C GLN A 21 -0.88 4.27 8.68
N ILE A 22 -0.38 3.14 9.14
CA ILE A 22 -1.13 1.87 9.15
C ILE A 22 -2.23 1.94 10.19
N ARG A 23 -3.45 1.58 9.77
CA ARG A 23 -4.65 1.53 10.60
C ARG A 23 -5.34 0.19 10.42
N PRO A 24 -6.17 -0.22 11.37
CA PRO A 24 -7.11 -1.33 11.12
C PRO A 24 -8.08 -0.89 10.02
N VAL A 25 -8.06 -1.58 8.89
CA VAL A 25 -8.89 -1.20 7.74
C VAL A 25 -9.76 -2.37 7.31
N VAL A 26 -10.90 -2.03 6.71
CA VAL A 26 -11.78 -2.97 6.03
C VAL A 26 -11.71 -2.66 4.54
N PRO A 27 -11.46 -3.65 3.67
CA PRO A 27 -11.46 -3.40 2.23
C PRO A 27 -12.79 -2.80 1.78
N ARG A 28 -12.74 -1.64 1.11
CA ARG A 28 -13.95 -0.95 0.66
C ARG A 28 -14.63 -1.70 -0.49
N THR A 29 -13.83 -2.32 -1.36
CA THR A 29 -14.33 -3.13 -2.47
C THR A 29 -13.59 -4.47 -2.49
N PRO A 30 -14.02 -5.44 -1.63
CA PRO A 30 -13.33 -6.73 -1.58
C PRO A 30 -13.40 -7.50 -2.90
N GLN A 31 -14.34 -7.16 -3.79
CA GLN A 31 -14.52 -7.82 -5.06
C GLN A 31 -13.58 -7.34 -6.16
N GLY A 32 -12.83 -6.25 -5.95
CA GLY A 32 -11.93 -5.76 -6.98
C GLY A 32 -11.42 -4.36 -6.78
N CYS A 33 -10.71 -3.84 -7.78
CA CYS A 33 -10.22 -2.47 -7.78
C CYS A 33 -11.38 -1.49 -7.80
N GLU A 34 -11.46 -0.64 -6.79
CA GLU A 34 -12.58 0.29 -6.62
C GLU A 34 -12.78 1.17 -7.86
N ASP A 35 -11.69 1.71 -8.39
CA ASP A 35 -11.75 2.61 -9.55
C ASP A 35 -11.98 1.85 -10.84
N CYS A 36 -11.38 0.68 -11.02
CA CYS A 36 -11.61 -0.14 -12.21
C CYS A 36 -13.05 -0.61 -12.29
N LEU A 37 -13.65 -0.99 -11.15
CA LEU A 37 -15.07 -1.38 -11.11
C LEU A 37 -15.96 -0.23 -11.58
N ARG A 38 -15.63 1.00 -11.18
CA ARG A 38 -16.44 2.16 -11.57
C ARG A 38 -16.34 2.47 -13.05
N ILE A 39 -15.16 2.29 -13.66
CA ILE A 39 -14.95 2.66 -15.07
C ILE A 39 -15.01 1.47 -16.03
N GLY A 40 -15.22 0.26 -15.52
CA GLY A 40 -15.29 -0.93 -16.35
C GLY A 40 -13.94 -1.40 -16.88
N SER A 41 -12.84 -1.09 -16.19
CA SER A 41 -11.51 -1.50 -16.63
C SER A 41 -11.09 -2.84 -16.03
N PRO A 42 -10.34 -3.67 -16.76
CA PRO A 42 -9.69 -4.84 -16.17
C PRO A 42 -8.51 -4.44 -15.29
N TRP A 43 -8.08 -5.36 -14.44
CA TRP A 43 -6.87 -5.22 -13.62
C TRP A 43 -6.12 -6.54 -13.56
N VAL A 44 -4.84 -6.48 -13.10
CA VAL A 44 -4.02 -7.70 -12.97
C VAL A 44 -4.04 -8.19 -11.52
N HIS A 45 -3.47 -7.43 -10.59
CA HIS A 45 -3.46 -7.76 -9.18
C HIS A 45 -3.98 -6.60 -8.34
N LEU A 46 -4.29 -6.88 -7.07
CA LEU A 46 -4.90 -5.91 -6.19
C LEU A 46 -4.01 -5.58 -5.00
N ARG A 47 -4.14 -4.34 -4.53
CA ARG A 47 -3.42 -3.81 -3.37
C ARG A 47 -4.41 -3.13 -2.44
N LEU A 48 -4.25 -3.37 -1.14
CA LEU A 48 -5.09 -2.79 -0.10
C LEU A 48 -4.35 -1.64 0.57
N CYS A 49 -4.94 -0.44 0.53
CA CYS A 49 -4.41 0.70 1.28
C CYS A 49 -4.58 0.46 2.77
N LEU A 50 -3.47 0.44 3.51
CA LEU A 50 -3.51 0.17 4.95
C LEU A 50 -3.87 1.40 5.78
N THR A 51 -4.16 2.52 5.16
CA THR A 51 -4.62 3.71 5.87
C THR A 51 -6.15 3.86 5.80
N CYS A 52 -6.77 3.56 4.66
CA CYS A 52 -8.21 3.82 4.48
C CYS A 52 -9.03 2.65 3.93
N GLY A 53 -8.40 1.56 3.51
CA GLY A 53 -9.12 0.41 2.97
C GLY A 53 -9.41 0.47 1.48
N HIS A 54 -8.93 1.49 0.76
CA HIS A 54 -9.05 1.53 -0.69
C HIS A 54 -8.41 0.29 -1.32
N VAL A 55 -9.09 -0.35 -2.25
CA VAL A 55 -8.55 -1.45 -3.03
C VAL A 55 -8.23 -0.92 -4.42
N GLY A 56 -6.97 -0.99 -4.80
CA GLY A 56 -6.50 -0.50 -6.09
C GLY A 56 -5.72 -1.54 -6.85
N CYS A 57 -5.62 -1.35 -8.17
CA CYS A 57 -4.89 -2.26 -9.03
C CYS A 57 -3.39 -1.97 -9.03
N CYS A 58 -2.58 -3.01 -9.27
CA CYS A 58 -1.13 -2.95 -9.21
C CYS A 58 -0.52 -2.20 -10.41
N ASP A 59 0.80 -2.01 -10.36
CA ASP A 59 1.55 -1.30 -11.40
C ASP A 59 1.58 -2.03 -12.74
N SER A 60 1.25 -3.32 -12.77
CA SER A 60 1.10 -4.07 -14.03
C SER A 60 -0.28 -3.90 -14.67
N SER A 61 -1.20 -3.25 -13.97
CA SER A 61 -2.54 -2.97 -14.47
C SER A 61 -2.54 -1.73 -15.35
N PRO A 62 -3.53 -1.60 -16.27
CA PRO A 62 -3.56 -0.46 -17.20
C PRO A 62 -3.55 0.90 -16.51
N TYR A 63 -4.25 1.03 -15.36
CA TYR A 63 -4.44 2.35 -14.73
C TYR A 63 -3.66 2.56 -13.44
N ARG A 64 -3.07 1.54 -12.84
CA ARG A 64 -2.23 1.65 -11.63
C ARG A 64 -2.92 2.44 -10.51
N HIS A 65 -4.16 2.08 -10.19
CA HIS A 65 -4.97 2.85 -9.26
C HIS A 65 -4.43 2.84 -7.84
N ALA A 66 -3.75 1.76 -7.42
CA ALA A 66 -3.15 1.73 -6.08
C ALA A 66 -2.05 2.78 -5.94
N ARG A 67 -1.18 2.91 -6.94
CA ARG A 67 -0.13 3.94 -6.97
C ARG A 67 -0.74 5.34 -6.99
N LYS A 68 -1.71 5.58 -7.85
CA LYS A 68 -2.38 6.87 -7.96
C LYS A 68 -3.04 7.27 -6.65
N HIS A 69 -3.68 6.32 -5.98
CA HIS A 69 -4.27 6.56 -4.67
C HIS A 69 -3.21 6.93 -3.63
N ALA A 70 -2.09 6.20 -3.59
CA ALA A 70 -1.03 6.46 -2.63
C ALA A 70 -0.50 7.89 -2.75
N PHE A 71 -0.19 8.32 -3.95
CA PHE A 71 0.37 9.66 -4.17
C PHE A 71 -0.69 10.77 -4.08
N GLY A 72 -1.92 10.50 -4.50
CA GLY A 72 -3.00 11.50 -4.44
C GLY A 72 -3.51 11.75 -3.04
N SER A 73 -3.52 10.74 -2.18
CA SER A 73 -4.02 10.83 -0.81
C SER A 73 -2.93 10.89 0.25
N HIS A 74 -1.66 10.73 -0.12
CA HIS A 74 -0.52 10.60 0.78
C HIS A 74 -0.61 9.37 1.69
N HIS A 75 -1.31 8.32 1.25
CA HIS A 75 -1.39 7.03 1.94
C HIS A 75 -0.33 6.10 1.36
N ALA A 76 0.84 6.06 2.00
CA ALA A 76 2.04 5.48 1.41
C ALA A 76 2.06 3.95 1.38
N VAL A 77 1.37 3.28 2.31
CA VAL A 77 1.57 1.85 2.54
C VAL A 77 0.39 1.04 2.04
N VAL A 78 0.69 0.03 1.23
CA VAL A 78 -0.29 -0.97 0.79
C VAL A 78 0.15 -2.36 1.22
N GLN A 79 -0.81 -3.26 1.28
CA GLN A 79 -0.58 -4.68 1.43
C GLN A 79 -1.10 -5.40 0.19
N SER A 80 -0.46 -6.50 -0.20
CA SER A 80 -1.03 -7.33 -1.25
C SER A 80 -2.44 -7.76 -0.87
N PHE A 81 -3.37 -7.66 -1.82
CA PHE A 81 -4.75 -8.10 -1.62
C PHE A 81 -5.03 -9.30 -2.53
N GLU A 82 -4.04 -10.20 -2.62
CA GLU A 82 -4.14 -11.45 -3.37
C GLU A 82 -4.10 -12.62 -2.40
N PRO A 83 -4.83 -13.71 -2.68
CA PRO A 83 -4.83 -14.88 -1.80
C PRO A 83 -3.42 -15.42 -1.57
N GLY A 84 -3.08 -15.69 -0.31
CA GLY A 84 -1.78 -16.25 0.06
C GLY A 84 -0.64 -15.26 0.11
N GLU A 85 -0.89 -13.98 -0.11
CA GLU A 85 0.14 -12.93 -0.05
C GLU A 85 -0.19 -11.95 1.08
N ASP A 86 0.83 -11.61 1.85
CA ASP A 86 0.68 -10.69 2.99
C ASP A 86 1.78 -9.64 3.05
N TRP A 87 2.61 -9.53 2.02
CA TRP A 87 3.66 -8.53 2.00
C TRP A 87 3.09 -7.12 1.92
N ARG A 88 3.87 -6.15 2.45
CA ARG A 88 3.51 -4.74 2.47
C ARG A 88 4.58 -3.93 1.76
N TRP A 89 4.15 -2.87 1.09
CA TRP A 89 5.01 -1.99 0.29
C TRP A 89 4.73 -0.53 0.60
N CYS A 90 5.80 0.25 0.77
CA CYS A 90 5.70 1.69 0.87
C CYS A 90 6.06 2.31 -0.48
N TYR A 91 5.11 2.99 -1.11
CA TYR A 91 5.33 3.63 -2.39
C TYR A 91 6.30 4.81 -2.31
N PHE A 92 6.35 5.50 -1.16
CA PHE A 92 7.18 6.69 -1.00
C PHE A 92 8.64 6.34 -0.78
N ASP A 93 8.90 5.32 0.02
CA ASP A 93 10.26 4.86 0.31
C ASP A 93 10.72 3.76 -0.65
N GLU A 94 9.81 3.26 -1.50
CA GLU A 94 10.08 2.20 -2.47
C GLU A 94 10.74 0.99 -1.83
N THR A 95 10.13 0.51 -0.76
CA THR A 95 10.64 -0.63 0.00
C THR A 95 9.52 -1.45 0.60
N TYR A 96 9.80 -2.73 0.82
CA TYR A 96 8.92 -3.56 1.64
C TYR A 96 9.02 -3.14 3.10
N VAL A 97 7.91 -3.24 3.82
CA VAL A 97 7.84 -2.81 5.22
C VAL A 97 7.21 -3.84 6.15
#